data_0d23f4c2ff3f7fceb07f8131ce53acf3
#
_entry.id   0d23f4c2ff3f7fceb07f8131ce53acf3
#
_cell.length_a   1.000
_cell.length_b   1.000
_cell.length_c   1.000
_cell.angle_alpha   90.00
_cell.angle_beta   90.00
_cell.angle_gamma   90.00
#
_symmetry.space_group_name_H-M   'P 1'
#
loop_
_entity.id
_entity.type
_entity.pdbx_description
1 polymer ?
#
loop_
_entity_poly.entity_id
_entity_poly.type
_entity_poly.pdbx_seq_one_letter_code
_entity_poly.pdbx_strand_id
1 'polypeptide(L)'
;VRSSAASDVYKRQAMENINRRVGRQIVVGAHSPSYGFEKNEQECEELIRIVNESGATVLLVGAGAPKQEKWIAKYRSRMSGVKLFMALGATIDFEAGNIKRAPKLVQILAMEWFYRFLKEPRRLFRRYFIDDIQFFYYFAKQLLGLYKDPFA
;
A
#
# COMPACT_ATOMS: atom_id res chain seq x y z
N VAL A 1 18.74 2.08 4.30
CA VAL A 1 18.22 0.70 4.14
C VAL A 1 17.51 0.31 5.42
N ARG A 2 16.17 0.33 5.42
CA ARG A 2 15.42 -0.22 6.56
C ARG A 2 15.61 -1.74 6.54
N SER A 3 16.20 -2.30 7.57
CA SER A 3 16.35 -3.75 7.73
C SER A 3 14.95 -4.38 7.81
N SER A 4 14.78 -5.57 7.23
CA SER A 4 13.51 -6.32 7.27
C SER A 4 13.01 -6.52 8.71
N ALA A 5 13.90 -6.79 9.66
CA ALA A 5 13.57 -6.95 11.08
C ALA A 5 12.95 -5.70 11.71
N ALA A 6 13.45 -4.49 11.40
CA ALA A 6 12.84 -3.25 11.89
C ALA A 6 11.43 -3.05 11.30
N SER A 7 11.24 -3.45 10.02
CA SER A 7 9.94 -3.39 9.36
C SER A 7 8.91 -4.34 10.00
N ASP A 8 9.33 -5.53 10.43
CA ASP A 8 8.46 -6.51 11.12
C ASP A 8 7.96 -6.01 12.47
N VAL A 9 8.84 -5.40 13.26
CA VAL A 9 8.47 -4.81 14.55
C VAL A 9 7.37 -3.75 14.37
N TYR A 10 7.51 -2.87 13.38
CA TYR A 10 6.52 -1.83 13.12
C TYR A 10 5.17 -2.40 12.67
N LYS A 11 5.15 -3.44 11.86
CA LYS A 11 3.90 -4.05 11.41
C LYS A 11 3.19 -4.81 12.53
N ARG A 12 3.95 -5.48 13.39
CA ARG A 12 3.39 -6.08 14.61
C ARG A 12 2.79 -5.02 15.53
N GLN A 13 3.45 -3.88 15.70
CA GLN A 13 2.93 -2.76 16.47
C GLN A 13 1.64 -2.19 15.87
N ALA A 14 1.55 -2.08 14.52
CA ALA A 14 0.31 -1.70 13.85
C ALA A 14 -0.82 -2.68 14.14
N MET A 15 -0.54 -3.98 14.05
CA MET A 15 -1.48 -5.05 14.38
C MET A 15 -2.00 -4.92 15.82
N GLU A 16 -1.11 -4.76 16.79
CA GLU A 16 -1.47 -4.61 18.20
C GLU A 16 -2.31 -3.34 18.43
N ASN A 17 -1.93 -2.22 17.82
CA ASN A 17 -2.67 -0.96 17.95
C ASN A 17 -4.09 -1.07 17.39
N ILE A 18 -4.25 -1.72 16.23
CA ILE A 18 -5.57 -1.94 15.63
C ILE A 18 -6.41 -2.85 16.53
N ASN A 19 -5.87 -3.98 16.95
CA ASN A 19 -6.58 -4.95 17.81
C ASN A 19 -6.99 -4.33 19.15
N ARG A 20 -6.10 -3.55 19.77
CA ARG A 20 -6.38 -2.82 21.02
C ARG A 20 -7.50 -1.79 20.84
N ARG A 21 -7.46 -1.01 19.73
CA ARG A 21 -8.47 0.02 19.44
C ARG A 21 -9.86 -0.57 19.19
N VAL A 22 -9.92 -1.74 18.58
CA VAL A 22 -11.18 -2.44 18.29
C VAL A 22 -11.66 -3.29 19.47
N GLY A 23 -10.79 -3.57 20.44
CA GLY A 23 -11.11 -4.40 21.60
C GLY A 23 -11.22 -5.90 21.34
N ARG A 24 -10.81 -6.36 20.15
CA ARG A 24 -10.79 -7.77 19.75
C ARG A 24 -9.70 -8.03 18.71
N GLN A 25 -9.28 -9.29 18.58
CA GLN A 25 -8.29 -9.68 17.58
C GLN A 25 -8.96 -9.79 16.20
N ILE A 26 -8.80 -8.74 15.39
CA ILE A 26 -9.25 -8.70 13.98
C ILE A 26 -8.07 -8.83 13.02
N VAL A 27 -6.87 -8.38 13.40
CA VAL A 27 -5.64 -8.59 12.63
C VAL A 27 -4.94 -9.81 13.22
N VAL A 28 -4.91 -10.88 12.44
CA VAL A 28 -4.41 -12.20 12.88
C VAL A 28 -2.93 -12.39 12.60
N GLY A 29 -2.35 -11.59 11.71
CA GLY A 29 -0.92 -11.65 11.40
C GLY A 29 -0.43 -10.40 10.69
N ALA A 30 0.86 -10.17 10.77
CA ALA A 30 1.58 -9.11 10.06
C ALA A 30 2.97 -9.61 9.69
N HIS A 31 3.34 -9.42 8.42
CA HIS A 31 4.62 -9.87 7.87
C HIS A 31 5.24 -8.80 6.99
N SER A 32 6.57 -8.71 6.99
CA SER A 32 7.34 -7.77 6.14
C SER A 32 8.28 -8.56 5.24
N PRO A 33 7.94 -8.74 3.98
CA PRO A 33 8.85 -9.35 3.03
C PRO A 33 10.09 -8.48 2.77
N SER A 34 11.12 -9.10 2.20
CA SER A 34 12.33 -8.40 1.80
C SER A 34 12.07 -7.39 0.68
N TYR A 35 13.00 -6.44 0.50
CA TYR A 35 12.90 -5.51 -0.63
C TYR A 35 13.09 -6.27 -1.95
N GLY A 36 12.11 -6.15 -2.86
CA GLY A 36 12.13 -6.85 -4.13
C GLY A 36 11.60 -8.29 -4.08
N PHE A 37 10.93 -8.67 -2.99
CA PHE A 37 10.36 -10.01 -2.81
C PHE A 37 9.50 -10.49 -3.98
N GLU A 38 8.89 -9.56 -4.72
CA GLU A 38 8.06 -9.87 -5.90
C GLU A 38 8.83 -10.57 -7.02
N LYS A 39 10.17 -10.55 -6.95
CA LYS A 39 11.10 -11.22 -7.88
C LYS A 39 11.66 -12.53 -7.33
N ASN A 40 11.42 -12.80 -6.05
CA ASN A 40 11.88 -14.01 -5.36
C ASN A 40 10.69 -14.98 -5.21
N GLU A 41 10.66 -16.00 -6.06
CA GLU A 41 9.55 -16.96 -6.07
C GLU A 41 9.46 -17.73 -4.75
N GLN A 42 10.59 -18.11 -4.14
CA GLN A 42 10.59 -18.81 -2.86
C GLN A 42 9.97 -17.98 -1.74
N GLU A 43 10.27 -16.69 -1.69
CA GLU A 43 9.68 -15.78 -0.70
C GLU A 43 8.19 -15.54 -0.98
N CYS A 44 7.78 -15.47 -2.26
CA CYS A 44 6.37 -15.41 -2.64
C CYS A 44 5.61 -16.68 -2.21
N GLU A 45 6.20 -17.87 -2.38
CA GLU A 45 5.62 -19.14 -1.92
C GLU A 45 5.42 -19.14 -0.40
N GLU A 46 6.43 -18.71 0.33
CA GLU A 46 6.37 -18.60 1.79
C GLU A 46 5.27 -17.64 2.24
N LEU A 47 5.15 -16.48 1.60
CA LEU A 47 4.08 -15.52 1.88
C LEU A 47 2.69 -16.11 1.64
N ILE A 48 2.50 -16.83 0.53
CA ILE A 48 1.24 -17.50 0.21
C ILE A 48 0.91 -18.54 1.29
N ARG A 49 1.90 -19.32 1.72
CA ARG A 49 1.75 -20.32 2.78
C ARG A 49 1.32 -19.66 4.09
N ILE A 50 2.01 -18.60 4.52
CA ILE A 50 1.68 -17.82 5.74
C ILE A 50 0.25 -17.30 5.68
N VAL A 51 -0.17 -16.73 4.54
CA VAL A 51 -1.53 -16.21 4.37
C VAL A 51 -2.57 -17.33 4.48
N ASN A 52 -2.36 -18.45 3.81
CA ASN A 52 -3.30 -19.57 3.85
C ASN A 52 -3.41 -20.20 5.26
N GLU A 53 -2.28 -20.35 5.96
CA GLU A 53 -2.25 -20.89 7.33
C GLU A 53 -2.87 -19.93 8.35
N SER A 54 -2.88 -18.62 8.09
CA SER A 54 -3.45 -17.63 9.00
C SER A 54 -4.97 -17.67 9.12
N GLY A 55 -5.67 -18.28 8.15
CA GLY A 55 -7.13 -18.26 8.06
C GLY A 55 -7.72 -16.87 7.78
N ALA A 56 -6.91 -15.90 7.39
CA ALA A 56 -7.37 -14.53 7.10
C ALA A 56 -8.30 -14.50 5.89
N THR A 57 -9.42 -13.78 6.03
CA THR A 57 -10.38 -13.55 4.93
C THR A 57 -10.12 -12.22 4.19
N VAL A 58 -9.32 -11.34 4.76
CA VAL A 58 -8.92 -10.06 4.19
C VAL A 58 -7.40 -9.93 4.22
N LEU A 59 -6.79 -9.64 3.09
CA LEU A 59 -5.35 -9.40 2.97
C LEU A 59 -5.06 -7.95 2.59
N LEU A 60 -4.30 -7.27 3.45
CA LEU A 60 -3.81 -5.92 3.20
C LEU A 60 -2.38 -6.00 2.67
N VAL A 61 -2.13 -5.49 1.45
CA VAL A 61 -0.81 -5.49 0.83
C VAL A 61 -0.28 -4.06 0.73
N GLY A 62 0.88 -3.80 1.31
CA GLY A 62 1.53 -2.49 1.36
C GLY A 62 2.93 -2.49 0.74
N ALA A 63 3.08 -3.01 -0.47
CA ALA A 63 4.38 -3.08 -1.18
C ALA A 63 4.66 -1.88 -2.10
N GLY A 64 3.70 -0.98 -2.21
CA GLY A 64 3.73 0.18 -3.12
C GLY A 64 3.22 -0.15 -4.53
N ALA A 65 2.55 0.85 -5.14
CA ALA A 65 2.04 0.73 -6.50
C ALA A 65 3.19 0.78 -7.53
N PRO A 66 3.10 0.07 -8.66
CA PRO A 66 2.11 -0.93 -9.04
C PRO A 66 2.47 -2.38 -8.62
N LYS A 67 3.46 -2.55 -7.73
CA LYS A 67 3.98 -3.88 -7.36
C LYS A 67 2.94 -4.70 -6.60
N GLN A 68 2.25 -4.06 -5.64
CA GLN A 68 1.23 -4.71 -4.82
C GLN A 68 0.06 -5.22 -5.67
N GLU A 69 -0.40 -4.44 -6.64
CA GLU A 69 -1.48 -4.82 -7.55
C GLU A 69 -1.06 -5.99 -8.45
N LYS A 70 0.14 -5.94 -9.01
CA LYS A 70 0.70 -7.02 -9.84
C LYS A 70 0.89 -8.30 -9.06
N TRP A 71 1.38 -8.21 -7.81
CA TRP A 71 1.56 -9.38 -6.95
C TRP A 71 0.22 -10.03 -6.59
N ILE A 72 -0.78 -9.21 -6.20
CA ILE A 72 -2.15 -9.69 -5.94
C ILE A 72 -2.71 -10.38 -7.18
N ALA A 73 -2.63 -9.73 -8.35
CA ALA A 73 -3.16 -10.28 -9.60
C ALA A 73 -2.53 -11.65 -9.94
N LYS A 74 -1.23 -11.80 -9.71
CA LYS A 74 -0.48 -13.05 -9.99
C LYS A 74 -0.87 -14.19 -9.03
N TYR A 75 -1.06 -13.89 -7.75
CA TYR A 75 -1.12 -14.95 -6.73
C TYR A 75 -2.49 -15.12 -6.04
N ARG A 76 -3.48 -14.26 -6.30
CA ARG A 76 -4.79 -14.31 -5.64
C ARG A 76 -5.50 -15.67 -5.74
N SER A 77 -5.37 -16.36 -6.88
CA SER A 77 -5.99 -17.67 -7.10
C SER A 77 -5.44 -18.77 -6.19
N ARG A 78 -4.26 -18.57 -5.62
CA ARG A 78 -3.58 -19.50 -4.72
C ARG A 78 -3.86 -19.25 -3.24
N MET A 79 -4.62 -18.20 -2.93
CA MET A 79 -5.04 -17.82 -1.58
C MET A 79 -6.55 -17.90 -1.44
N SER A 80 -7.08 -19.15 -1.53
CA SER A 80 -8.52 -19.43 -1.63
C SER A 80 -9.34 -19.00 -0.41
N GLY A 81 -8.72 -18.89 0.78
CA GLY A 81 -9.35 -18.39 2.00
C GLY A 81 -9.58 -16.88 1.99
N VAL A 82 -8.81 -16.13 1.20
CA VAL A 82 -8.89 -14.66 1.16
C VAL A 82 -10.02 -14.23 0.22
N LYS A 83 -11.00 -13.54 0.77
CA LYS A 83 -12.16 -13.02 0.04
C LYS A 83 -11.97 -11.59 -0.46
N LEU A 84 -11.13 -10.80 0.22
CA LEU A 84 -10.89 -9.40 -0.10
C LEU A 84 -9.39 -9.09 -0.07
N PHE A 85 -8.87 -8.58 -1.18
CA PHE A 85 -7.50 -8.08 -1.31
C PHE A 85 -7.51 -6.55 -1.38
N MET A 86 -6.72 -5.90 -0.55
CA MET A 86 -6.64 -4.44 -0.49
C MET A 86 -5.19 -3.98 -0.66
N ALA A 87 -4.93 -3.22 -1.71
CA ALA A 87 -3.64 -2.59 -1.98
C ALA A 87 -3.56 -1.24 -1.25
N LEU A 88 -3.04 -1.21 -0.03
CA LEU A 88 -3.15 -0.07 0.90
C LEU A 88 -1.80 0.57 1.25
N GLY A 89 -0.88 0.66 0.35
CA GLY A 89 0.40 1.40 0.48
C GLY A 89 0.75 1.94 1.88
N ALA A 90 0.74 3.26 2.00
CA ALA A 90 1.14 3.96 3.24
C ALA A 90 0.16 3.84 4.42
N THR A 91 -1.02 3.26 4.25
CA THR A 91 -2.03 3.16 5.32
C THR A 91 -1.51 2.33 6.50
N ILE A 92 -0.77 1.27 6.22
CA ILE A 92 -0.15 0.42 7.24
C ILE A 92 0.88 1.21 8.06
N ASP A 93 1.66 2.08 7.40
CA ASP A 93 2.65 2.92 8.08
C ASP A 93 2.01 3.97 8.99
N PHE A 94 0.83 4.48 8.65
CA PHE A 94 0.06 5.38 9.51
C PHE A 94 -0.44 4.67 10.77
N GLU A 95 -0.97 3.46 10.63
CA GLU A 95 -1.48 2.69 11.77
C GLU A 95 -0.34 2.20 12.68
N ALA A 96 0.84 1.98 12.13
CA ALA A 96 2.06 1.70 12.91
C ALA A 96 2.60 2.92 13.67
N GLY A 97 2.06 4.12 13.40
CA GLY A 97 2.54 5.37 14.02
C GLY A 97 3.86 5.90 13.44
N ASN A 98 4.37 5.28 12.38
CA ASN A 98 5.64 5.68 11.74
C ASN A 98 5.55 7.00 11.00
N ILE A 99 4.36 7.32 10.49
CA ILE A 99 4.10 8.55 9.76
C ILE A 99 3.05 9.33 10.54
N LYS A 100 3.43 10.48 11.06
CA LYS A 100 2.47 11.39 11.66
C LYS A 100 1.55 11.95 10.57
N ARG A 101 0.26 11.82 10.74
CA ARG A 101 -0.71 12.49 9.88
C ARG A 101 -0.52 14.00 9.95
N ALA A 102 -0.89 14.68 8.87
CA ALA A 102 -0.94 16.12 8.87
C ALA A 102 -1.85 16.65 10.01
N PRO A 103 -1.62 17.86 10.54
CA PRO A 103 -2.53 18.49 11.48
C PRO A 103 -3.97 18.49 10.97
N LYS A 104 -4.95 18.41 11.88
CA LYS A 104 -6.38 18.31 11.53
C LYS A 104 -6.85 19.40 10.55
N LEU A 105 -6.38 20.65 10.72
CA LEU A 105 -6.69 21.75 9.81
C LEU A 105 -6.21 21.48 8.38
N VAL A 106 -5.02 20.94 8.21
CA VAL A 106 -4.45 20.59 6.90
C VAL A 106 -5.25 19.45 6.24
N GLN A 107 -5.75 18.49 7.05
CA GLN A 107 -6.61 17.41 6.57
C GLN A 107 -7.98 17.94 6.10
N ILE A 108 -8.60 18.85 6.88
CA ILE A 108 -9.90 19.47 6.54
C ILE A 108 -9.80 20.29 5.25
N LEU A 109 -8.68 20.97 5.03
CA LEU A 109 -8.41 21.76 3.82
C LEU A 109 -8.00 20.89 2.60
N ALA A 110 -7.99 19.57 2.74
CA ALA A 110 -7.53 18.61 1.72
C ALA A 110 -6.07 18.87 1.24
N MET A 111 -5.26 19.54 2.05
CA MET A 111 -3.87 19.90 1.73
C MET A 111 -2.84 18.90 2.28
N GLU A 112 -3.25 17.69 2.62
CA GLU A 112 -2.35 16.65 3.14
C GLU A 112 -1.24 16.28 2.15
N TRP A 113 -1.54 16.29 0.85
CA TRP A 113 -0.57 16.08 -0.22
C TRP A 113 0.54 17.14 -0.22
N PHE A 114 0.20 18.42 -0.01
CA PHE A 114 1.16 19.52 0.06
C PHE A 114 2.03 19.46 1.32
N TYR A 115 1.43 19.11 2.45
CA TYR A 115 2.17 18.86 3.69
C TYR A 115 3.20 17.74 3.53
N ARG A 116 2.85 16.66 2.85
CA ARG A 116 3.79 15.56 2.52
C ARG A 116 4.87 16.04 1.56
N PHE A 117 4.50 16.83 0.55
CA PHE A 117 5.45 17.42 -0.38
C PHE A 117 6.51 18.25 0.33
N LEU A 118 6.13 19.11 1.29
CA LEU A 118 7.07 19.89 2.08
C LEU A 118 8.00 19.03 2.94
N LYS A 119 7.56 17.87 3.39
CA LYS A 119 8.40 16.93 4.18
C LYS A 119 9.39 16.13 3.33
N GLU A 120 9.00 15.74 2.13
CA GLU A 120 9.80 14.90 1.25
C GLU A 120 9.84 15.46 -0.19
N PRO A 121 10.34 16.70 -0.40
CA PRO A 121 10.20 17.38 -1.68
C PRO A 121 10.90 16.65 -2.83
N ARG A 122 12.12 16.12 -2.59
CA ARG A 122 12.89 15.42 -3.64
C ARG A 122 12.20 14.17 -4.18
N ARG A 123 11.56 13.39 -3.28
CA ARG A 123 10.86 12.15 -3.65
C ARG A 123 9.53 12.43 -4.35
N LEU A 124 8.77 13.41 -3.83
CA LEU A 124 7.43 13.70 -4.30
C LEU A 124 7.39 14.65 -5.49
N PHE A 125 8.45 15.46 -5.70
CA PHE A 125 8.57 16.34 -6.87
C PHE A 125 8.46 15.55 -8.17
N ARG A 126 9.28 14.50 -8.33
CA ARG A 126 9.24 13.67 -9.54
C ARG A 126 7.86 13.08 -9.76
N ARG A 127 7.24 12.55 -8.70
CA ARG A 127 5.91 11.94 -8.77
C ARG A 127 4.85 12.96 -9.17
N TYR A 128 4.78 14.11 -8.49
CA TYR A 128 3.71 15.08 -8.72
C TYR A 128 3.90 15.93 -9.98
N PHE A 129 5.14 16.23 -10.35
CA PHE A 129 5.43 17.16 -11.45
C PHE A 129 5.95 16.48 -12.72
N ILE A 130 6.35 15.22 -12.67
CA ILE A 130 6.83 14.49 -13.85
C ILE A 130 5.89 13.34 -14.17
N ASP A 131 5.62 12.45 -13.21
CA ASP A 131 4.83 11.25 -13.45
C ASP A 131 3.33 11.59 -13.57
N ASP A 132 2.81 12.50 -12.72
CA ASP A 132 1.39 12.88 -12.70
C ASP A 132 1.03 13.89 -13.82
N ILE A 133 2.01 14.53 -14.49
CA ILE A 133 1.72 15.45 -15.62
C ILE A 133 1.06 14.72 -16.78
N GLN A 134 1.33 13.44 -16.94
CA GLN A 134 0.69 12.61 -17.97
C GLN A 134 -0.83 12.50 -17.74
N PHE A 135 -1.29 12.55 -16.48
CA PHE A 135 -2.71 12.59 -16.17
C PHE A 135 -3.39 13.81 -16.80
N PHE A 136 -2.80 14.99 -16.67
CA PHE A 136 -3.37 16.21 -17.27
C PHE A 136 -3.40 16.16 -18.80
N TYR A 137 -2.39 15.53 -19.42
CA TYR A 137 -2.38 15.31 -20.86
C TYR A 137 -3.53 14.39 -21.29
N TYR A 138 -3.73 13.26 -20.65
CA TYR A 138 -4.83 12.35 -20.97
C TYR A 138 -6.18 12.94 -20.63
N PHE A 139 -6.29 13.68 -19.51
CA PHE A 139 -7.50 14.39 -19.13
C PHE A 139 -7.90 15.45 -20.19
N ALA A 140 -6.95 16.24 -20.66
CA ALA A 140 -7.21 17.21 -21.73
C ALA A 140 -7.64 16.50 -23.03
N LYS A 141 -7.02 15.39 -23.40
CA LYS A 141 -7.45 14.57 -24.55
C LYS A 141 -8.87 14.06 -24.40
N GLN A 142 -9.26 13.64 -23.19
CA GLN A 142 -10.61 13.15 -22.93
C GLN A 142 -11.65 14.28 -23.03
N LEU A 143 -11.35 15.46 -22.48
CA LEU A 143 -12.21 16.64 -22.62
C LEU A 143 -12.42 17.08 -24.07
N LEU A 144 -11.40 16.94 -24.90
CA LEU A 144 -11.45 17.28 -26.31
C LEU A 144 -12.02 16.16 -27.20
N GLY A 145 -12.45 15.03 -26.60
CA GLY A 145 -12.96 13.87 -27.35
C GLY A 145 -11.91 13.14 -28.19
N LEU A 146 -10.63 13.41 -27.97
CA LEU A 146 -9.49 12.83 -28.69
C LEU A 146 -8.93 11.57 -28.03
N TYR A 147 -9.44 11.20 -26.86
CA TYR A 147 -9.00 9.98 -26.15
C TYR A 147 -9.72 8.76 -26.73
N LYS A 148 -8.93 7.81 -27.20
CA LYS A 148 -9.44 6.49 -27.59
C LYS A 148 -9.09 5.52 -26.47
N ASP A 149 -10.08 4.84 -25.92
CA ASP A 149 -9.86 3.81 -24.91
C ASP A 149 -9.10 2.63 -25.54
N PRO A 150 -7.91 2.28 -25.05
CA PRO A 150 -7.16 1.14 -25.59
C PRO A 150 -7.81 -0.22 -25.31
N PHE A 151 -8.86 -0.26 -24.49
CA PHE A 151 -9.60 -1.47 -24.08
C PHE A 151 -11.05 -1.49 -24.59
N ALA A 152 -11.47 -0.48 -25.37
CA ALA A 152 -12.79 -0.41 -26.01
C ALA A 152 -12.83 -1.17 -27.33
#